data_0006597e2a01a54d291db8619f98fe01
#
_entry.id   0006597e2a01a54d291db8619f98fe01
#
_cell.length_a   1.000
_cell.length_b   1.000
_cell.length_c   1.000
_cell.angle_alpha   90.00
_cell.angle_beta   90.00
_cell.angle_gamma   90.00
#
_symmetry.space_group_name_H-M   'P 1'
#
loop_
_entity.id
_entity.type
_entity.pdbx_description
1 polymer ?
#
loop_
_entity_poly.entity_id
_entity_poly.type
_entity_poly.pdbx_seq_one_letter_code
_entity_poly.pdbx_strand_id
1 'polypeptide(L)'
;MSVELTKAMQTAASGMGAQSLRLRLVGENIANADTPGYHRKTVAFRSEYDAASGAQRVEPGRVNLSRAELRLDYDPGHPLADARGMVTYSNVNTLVEVADAREAQRSYEANLTVFDQARRMYAGMLDLLRR
;
A
#
# COMPACT_ATOMS: atom_id res chain seq x y z
N MET A 1 15.91 2.65 -26.88
CA MET A 1 16.21 1.61 -25.87
C MET A 1 16.38 2.20 -24.47
N SER A 2 17.21 3.24 -24.28
CA SER A 2 17.35 3.89 -22.95
C SER A 2 16.06 4.53 -22.44
N VAL A 3 15.22 5.08 -23.35
CA VAL A 3 13.90 5.64 -23.03
C VAL A 3 12.97 4.56 -22.47
N GLU A 4 12.97 3.38 -23.06
CA GLU A 4 12.14 2.27 -22.59
C GLU A 4 12.57 1.74 -21.22
N LEU A 5 13.89 1.67 -20.97
CA LEU A 5 14.41 1.29 -19.66
C LEU A 5 14.07 2.34 -18.60
N THR A 6 14.15 3.63 -18.94
CA THR A 6 13.75 4.71 -18.04
C THR A 6 12.27 4.65 -17.70
N LYS A 7 11.41 4.39 -18.70
CA LYS A 7 9.97 4.19 -18.47
C LYS A 7 9.71 3.00 -17.55
N ALA A 8 10.40 1.88 -17.78
CA ALA A 8 10.28 0.68 -16.92
C ALA A 8 10.67 0.98 -15.49
N MET A 9 11.76 1.72 -15.26
CA MET A 9 12.17 2.15 -13.92
C MET A 9 11.14 3.07 -13.26
N GLN A 10 10.58 4.02 -14.00
CA GLN A 10 9.57 4.94 -13.48
C GLN A 10 8.28 4.20 -13.11
N THR A 11 7.83 3.28 -13.95
CA THR A 11 6.66 2.45 -13.68
C THR A 11 6.87 1.61 -12.42
N ALA A 12 8.01 0.92 -12.32
CA ALA A 12 8.35 0.11 -11.16
C ALA A 12 8.47 0.96 -9.87
N ALA A 13 9.09 2.12 -9.94
CA ALA A 13 9.21 3.04 -8.81
C ALA A 13 7.85 3.53 -8.32
N SER A 14 6.94 3.87 -9.23
CA SER A 14 5.58 4.28 -8.86
C SER A 14 4.82 3.14 -8.20
N GLY A 15 4.98 1.91 -8.67
CA GLY A 15 4.40 0.72 -8.05
C GLY A 15 4.93 0.48 -6.63
N MET A 16 6.23 0.66 -6.43
CA MET A 16 6.84 0.57 -5.08
C MET A 16 6.26 1.64 -4.15
N GLY A 17 6.13 2.87 -4.62
CA GLY A 17 5.54 3.96 -3.84
C GLY A 17 4.10 3.66 -3.41
N ALA A 18 3.29 3.13 -4.32
CA ALA A 18 1.91 2.73 -4.05
C ALA A 18 1.84 1.61 -3.00
N GLN A 19 2.67 0.58 -3.12
CA GLN A 19 2.71 -0.52 -2.16
C GLN A 19 3.26 -0.09 -0.79
N SER A 20 4.18 0.85 -0.77
CA SER A 20 4.68 1.45 0.48
C SER A 20 3.55 2.16 1.23
N LEU A 21 2.72 2.93 0.53
CA LEU A 21 1.53 3.54 1.13
C LEU A 21 0.56 2.48 1.68
N ARG A 22 0.30 1.43 0.92
CA ARG A 22 -0.56 0.33 1.36
C ARG A 22 -0.02 -0.32 2.63
N LEU A 23 1.29 -0.59 2.69
CA LEU A 23 1.93 -1.15 3.89
C LEU A 23 1.79 -0.23 5.10
N ARG A 24 1.92 1.08 4.91
CA ARG A 24 1.70 2.04 5.99
C ARG A 24 0.28 2.00 6.52
N LEU A 25 -0.73 1.95 5.63
CA LEU A 25 -2.13 1.87 6.03
C LEU A 25 -2.45 0.56 6.75
N VAL A 26 -1.90 -0.55 6.27
CA VAL A 26 -2.02 -1.86 6.94
C VAL A 26 -1.42 -1.78 8.35
N GLY A 27 -0.25 -1.18 8.51
CA GLY A 27 0.39 -0.98 9.81
C GLY A 27 -0.48 -0.14 10.75
N GLU A 28 -1.05 0.96 10.26
CA GLU A 28 -1.98 1.79 11.02
C GLU A 28 -3.24 1.01 11.44
N ASN A 29 -3.79 0.22 10.53
CA ASN A 29 -4.96 -0.60 10.80
C ASN A 29 -4.68 -1.63 11.90
N ILE A 30 -3.56 -2.33 11.82
CA ILE A 30 -3.15 -3.32 12.83
C ILE A 30 -2.94 -2.64 14.19
N ALA A 31 -2.23 -1.51 14.19
CA ALA A 31 -1.96 -0.77 15.42
C ALA A 31 -3.23 -0.28 16.11
N ASN A 32 -4.30 -0.02 15.34
CA ASN A 32 -5.57 0.51 15.84
C ASN A 32 -6.71 -0.53 15.84
N ALA A 33 -6.39 -1.81 15.69
CA ALA A 33 -7.40 -2.87 15.66
C ALA A 33 -8.30 -2.89 16.90
N ASP A 34 -7.75 -2.54 18.05
CA ASP A 34 -8.47 -2.48 19.32
C ASP A 34 -8.75 -1.04 19.80
N THR A 35 -8.59 -0.06 18.90
CA THR A 35 -8.92 1.34 19.21
C THR A 35 -10.42 1.55 19.01
N PRO A 36 -11.16 1.97 20.07
CA PRO A 36 -12.59 2.21 19.96
C PRO A 36 -12.92 3.25 18.88
N GLY A 37 -13.90 2.92 18.02
CA GLY A 37 -14.37 3.81 16.97
C GLY A 37 -13.45 3.92 15.76
N TYR A 38 -12.39 3.15 15.68
CA TYR A 38 -11.48 3.20 14.52
C TYR A 38 -12.07 2.50 13.30
N HIS A 39 -12.00 3.16 12.17
CA HIS A 39 -12.40 2.61 10.87
C HIS A 39 -11.17 2.20 10.06
N ARG A 40 -11.22 1.00 9.50
CA ARG A 40 -10.18 0.48 8.61
C ARG A 40 -9.91 1.45 7.47
N LYS A 41 -8.66 1.82 7.25
CA LYS A 41 -8.23 2.63 6.12
C LYS A 41 -7.89 1.75 4.92
N THR A 42 -8.37 2.15 3.76
CA THR A 42 -8.11 1.48 2.48
C THR A 42 -7.73 2.49 1.43
N VAL A 43 -7.00 2.03 0.42
CA VAL A 43 -6.63 2.84 -0.73
C VAL A 43 -6.77 2.00 -2.00
N ALA A 44 -7.36 2.57 -3.04
CA ALA A 44 -7.40 1.97 -4.36
C ALA A 44 -6.26 2.53 -5.21
N PHE A 45 -5.72 1.70 -6.09
CA PHE A 45 -4.72 2.10 -7.06
C PHE A 45 -5.35 2.20 -8.44
N ARG A 46 -4.82 3.11 -9.26
CA ARG A 46 -5.19 3.25 -10.66
C ARG A 46 -3.94 3.39 -11.49
N SER A 47 -4.03 2.98 -12.74
CA SER A 47 -2.99 3.22 -13.73
C SER A 47 -3.23 4.55 -14.40
N GLU A 48 -2.21 5.38 -14.46
CA GLU A 48 -2.27 6.70 -15.09
C GLU A 48 -1.11 6.85 -16.08
N TYR A 49 -1.42 7.39 -17.25
CA TYR A 49 -0.41 7.67 -18.28
C TYR A 49 0.18 9.04 -18.05
N ASP A 50 1.49 9.09 -17.83
CA ASP A 50 2.23 10.33 -17.74
C ASP A 50 2.69 10.77 -19.14
N ALA A 51 2.02 11.78 -19.69
CA ALA A 51 2.32 12.30 -21.01
C ALA A 51 3.73 12.90 -21.12
N ALA A 52 4.30 13.39 -20.03
CA ALA A 52 5.63 13.99 -20.02
C ALA A 52 6.74 12.96 -20.19
N SER A 53 6.62 11.82 -19.51
CA SER A 53 7.61 10.73 -19.58
C SER A 53 7.22 9.62 -20.55
N GLY A 54 5.95 9.52 -20.94
CA GLY A 54 5.40 8.42 -21.71
C GLY A 54 5.29 7.11 -20.94
N ALA A 55 5.43 7.15 -19.60
CA ALA A 55 5.35 5.99 -18.76
C ALA A 55 3.94 5.78 -18.20
N GLN A 56 3.57 4.52 -18.00
CA GLN A 56 2.42 4.16 -17.17
C GLN A 56 2.85 4.20 -15.71
N ARG A 57 2.08 4.89 -14.89
CA ARG A 57 2.34 5.01 -13.45
C ARG A 57 1.19 4.41 -12.65
N VAL A 58 1.53 3.87 -11.50
CA VAL A 58 0.54 3.51 -10.50
C VAL A 58 0.35 4.70 -9.58
N GLU A 59 -0.88 5.21 -9.54
CA GLU A 59 -1.23 6.34 -8.67
C GLU A 59 -2.20 5.85 -7.59
N PRO A 60 -1.90 6.13 -6.32
CA PRO A 60 -2.86 5.86 -5.25
C PRO A 60 -3.99 6.88 -5.32
N GLY A 61 -5.21 6.40 -5.12
CA GLY A 61 -6.37 7.26 -4.96
C GLY A 61 -6.45 7.84 -3.55
N ARG A 62 -7.65 8.28 -3.17
CA ARG A 62 -7.92 8.73 -1.81
C ARG A 62 -7.81 7.60 -0.82
N VAL A 63 -7.32 7.89 0.37
CA VAL A 63 -7.49 7.01 1.53
C VAL A 63 -8.95 7.09 1.98
N ASN A 64 -9.62 5.94 2.01
CA ASN A 64 -11.02 5.82 2.40
C ASN A 64 -11.12 5.11 3.74
N LEU A 65 -12.12 5.49 4.51
CA LEU A 65 -12.49 4.79 5.73
C LEU A 65 -13.57 3.75 5.39
N SER A 66 -13.35 2.50 5.78
CA SER A 66 -14.31 1.44 5.59
C SER A 66 -15.61 1.73 6.34
N ARG A 67 -16.75 1.52 5.69
CA ARG A 67 -18.07 1.66 6.29
C ARG A 67 -18.63 0.35 6.85
N ALA A 68 -17.82 -0.72 6.88
CA ALA A 68 -18.24 -1.97 7.49
C ALA A 68 -18.57 -1.76 8.97
N GLU A 69 -19.44 -2.61 9.50
CA GLU A 69 -19.84 -2.53 10.90
C GLU A 69 -18.63 -2.69 11.83
N LEU A 70 -18.59 -1.85 12.86
CA LEU A 70 -17.59 -1.94 13.92
C LEU A 70 -17.92 -3.11 14.84
N ARG A 71 -16.87 -3.75 15.38
CA ARG A 71 -16.99 -4.84 16.33
C ARG A 71 -17.53 -4.34 17.65
N LEU A 72 -18.52 -5.04 18.20
CA LEU A 72 -19.05 -4.79 19.51
C LEU A 72 -18.58 -5.89 20.46
N ASP A 73 -17.92 -5.50 21.56
CA ASP A 73 -17.47 -6.42 22.59
C ASP A 73 -18.05 -6.00 23.95
N TYR A 74 -18.38 -7.00 24.77
CA TYR A 74 -18.86 -6.78 26.12
C TYR A 74 -17.68 -6.53 27.07
N ASP A 75 -17.57 -5.29 27.52
CA ASP A 75 -16.55 -4.86 28.49
C ASP A 75 -17.14 -3.73 29.37
N PRO A 76 -17.95 -4.08 30.38
CA PRO A 76 -18.65 -3.09 31.20
C PRO A 76 -17.73 -2.22 32.05
N GLY A 77 -16.48 -2.65 32.27
CA GLY A 77 -15.48 -1.87 33.01
C GLY A 77 -14.76 -0.83 32.15
N HIS A 78 -15.00 -0.84 30.82
CA HIS A 78 -14.33 0.09 29.92
C HIS A 78 -14.96 1.50 30.04
N PRO A 79 -14.13 2.58 30.02
CA PRO A 79 -14.64 3.96 30.12
C PRO A 79 -15.65 4.34 29.03
N LEU A 80 -15.55 3.71 27.85
CA LEU A 80 -16.43 3.97 26.70
C LEU A 80 -17.57 2.95 26.56
N ALA A 81 -17.79 2.11 27.57
CA ALA A 81 -18.89 1.17 27.55
C ALA A 81 -20.24 1.91 27.61
N ASP A 82 -21.20 1.44 26.81
CA ASP A 82 -22.58 1.95 26.84
C ASP A 82 -23.36 1.42 28.05
N ALA A 83 -24.65 1.78 28.11
CA ALA A 83 -25.53 1.34 29.20
C ALA A 83 -25.69 -0.18 29.31
N ARG A 84 -25.41 -0.92 28.22
CA ARG A 84 -25.44 -2.40 28.17
C ARG A 84 -24.10 -3.03 28.45
N GLY A 85 -23.06 -2.21 28.71
CA GLY A 85 -21.69 -2.66 28.90
C GLY A 85 -20.96 -3.01 27.62
N MET A 86 -21.43 -2.56 26.47
CA MET A 86 -20.83 -2.82 25.16
C MET A 86 -19.88 -1.70 24.75
N VAL A 87 -18.74 -2.07 24.18
CA VAL A 87 -17.78 -1.14 23.59
C VAL A 87 -17.74 -1.35 22.10
N THR A 88 -17.81 -0.27 21.33
CA THR A 88 -17.64 -0.29 19.88
C THR A 88 -16.18 -0.12 19.55
N TYR A 89 -15.55 -1.18 19.06
CA TYR A 89 -14.13 -1.18 18.67
C TYR A 89 -13.95 -0.80 17.20
N SER A 90 -13.04 -1.45 16.49
CA SER A 90 -12.78 -1.18 15.09
C SER A 90 -13.46 -2.22 14.17
N ASN A 91 -13.43 -1.94 12.87
CA ASN A 91 -13.78 -2.93 11.84
C ASN A 91 -12.55 -3.55 11.19
N VAL A 92 -11.40 -3.50 11.86
CA VAL A 92 -10.15 -4.11 11.39
C VAL A 92 -10.17 -5.61 11.71
N ASN A 93 -9.89 -6.42 10.68
CA ASN A 93 -9.59 -7.83 10.84
C ASN A 93 -8.09 -8.04 10.65
N THR A 94 -7.38 -8.32 11.73
CA THR A 94 -5.92 -8.44 11.73
C THR A 94 -5.40 -9.52 10.77
N LEU A 95 -6.15 -10.62 10.61
CA LEU A 95 -5.76 -11.68 9.69
C LEU A 95 -5.78 -11.20 8.22
N VAL A 96 -6.82 -10.44 7.86
CA VAL A 96 -6.93 -9.81 6.54
C VAL A 96 -5.80 -8.80 6.33
N GLU A 97 -5.50 -7.99 7.33
CA GLU A 97 -4.42 -6.99 7.25
C GLU A 97 -3.05 -7.67 7.07
N VAL A 98 -2.78 -8.76 7.77
CA VAL A 98 -1.53 -9.53 7.59
C VAL A 98 -1.42 -10.11 6.19
N ALA A 99 -2.52 -10.63 5.64
CA ALA A 99 -2.56 -11.11 4.27
C ALA A 99 -2.30 -9.98 3.26
N ASP A 100 -2.91 -8.83 3.46
CA ASP A 100 -2.70 -7.62 2.65
C ASP A 100 -1.25 -7.13 2.72
N ALA A 101 -0.65 -7.16 3.91
CA ALA A 101 0.75 -6.81 4.10
C ALA A 101 1.69 -7.71 3.30
N ARG A 102 1.45 -9.02 3.34
CA ARG A 102 2.26 -9.99 2.59
C ARG A 102 2.14 -9.78 1.08
N GLU A 103 0.94 -9.52 0.60
CA GLU A 103 0.71 -9.23 -0.81
C GLU A 103 1.39 -7.94 -1.24
N ALA A 104 1.26 -6.88 -0.44
CA ALA A 104 1.90 -5.59 -0.71
C ALA A 104 3.43 -5.71 -0.71
N GLN A 105 3.99 -6.45 0.23
CA GLN A 105 5.42 -6.70 0.30
C GLN A 105 5.91 -7.49 -0.92
N ARG A 106 5.19 -8.51 -1.33
CA ARG A 106 5.52 -9.29 -2.53
C ARG A 106 5.51 -8.43 -3.78
N SER A 107 4.50 -7.57 -3.93
CA SER A 107 4.40 -6.64 -5.06
C SER A 107 5.51 -5.60 -5.04
N TYR A 108 5.86 -5.10 -3.87
CA TYR A 108 6.99 -4.18 -3.69
C TYR A 108 8.31 -4.82 -4.14
N GLU A 109 8.59 -6.03 -3.69
CA GLU A 109 9.81 -6.77 -4.04
C GLU A 109 9.87 -7.10 -5.54
N ALA A 110 8.73 -7.44 -6.15
CA ALA A 110 8.65 -7.68 -7.59
C ALA A 110 9.00 -6.40 -8.38
N ASN A 111 8.46 -5.26 -7.99
CA ASN A 111 8.77 -3.97 -8.61
C ASN A 111 10.24 -3.58 -8.40
N LEU A 112 10.79 -3.84 -7.23
CA LEU A 112 12.21 -3.59 -6.94
C LEU A 112 13.11 -4.43 -7.85
N THR A 113 12.77 -5.69 -8.08
CA THR A 113 13.51 -6.57 -8.99
C THR A 113 13.49 -6.03 -10.42
N VAL A 114 12.34 -5.60 -10.91
CA VAL A 114 12.21 -4.99 -12.25
C VAL A 114 13.05 -3.70 -12.34
N PHE A 115 12.96 -2.86 -11.33
CA PHE A 115 13.74 -1.62 -11.26
C PHE A 115 15.24 -1.88 -11.31
N ASP A 116 15.74 -2.79 -10.49
CA ASP A 116 17.17 -3.13 -10.45
C ASP A 116 17.65 -3.74 -11.76
N GLN A 117 16.85 -4.59 -12.38
CA GLN A 117 17.20 -5.19 -13.66
C GLN A 117 17.28 -4.12 -14.76
N ALA A 118 16.30 -3.23 -14.84
CA ALA A 118 16.32 -2.14 -15.81
C ALA A 118 17.53 -1.20 -15.60
N ARG A 119 17.85 -0.91 -14.33
CA ARG A 119 19.00 -0.10 -13.97
C ARG A 119 20.34 -0.75 -14.40
N ARG A 120 20.48 -2.05 -14.20
CA ARG A 120 21.69 -2.79 -14.60
C ARG A 120 21.82 -2.82 -16.14
N MET A 121 20.71 -3.02 -16.84
CA MET A 121 20.72 -2.98 -18.31
C MET A 121 21.12 -1.60 -18.82
N TYR A 122 20.60 -0.55 -18.22
CA TYR A 122 20.94 0.83 -18.56
C TYR A 122 22.44 1.12 -18.32
N ALA A 123 22.96 0.71 -17.18
CA ALA A 123 24.39 0.86 -16.85
C ALA A 123 25.28 0.08 -17.85
N GLY A 124 24.89 -1.14 -18.21
CA GLY A 124 25.59 -1.95 -19.22
C GLY A 124 25.62 -1.29 -20.59
N MET A 125 24.53 -0.65 -20.99
CA MET A 125 24.49 0.11 -22.25
C MET A 125 25.45 1.30 -22.22
N LEU A 126 25.51 2.04 -21.11
CA LEU A 126 26.46 3.16 -20.96
C LEU A 126 27.90 2.70 -21.02
N ASP A 127 28.22 1.55 -20.45
CA ASP A 127 29.58 0.99 -20.50
C ASP A 127 29.98 0.61 -21.92
N LEU A 128 29.07 0.09 -22.73
CA LEU A 128 29.31 -0.20 -24.13
C LEU A 128 29.59 1.07 -24.95
N LEU A 129 28.94 2.18 -24.62
CA LEU A 129 29.14 3.46 -25.30
C LEU A 129 30.47 4.15 -24.94
N ARG A 130 31.08 3.77 -23.82
CA ARG A 130 32.39 4.28 -23.38
C ARG A 130 33.58 3.57 -24.02
N ARG A 131 33.35 2.46 -24.65
CA ARG A 131 34.37 1.69 -25.34
C ARG A 131 34.43 2.10 -26.80
#